data_3b559c70ede146d4aaee4eb76eea0789
#
_entry.id   3b559c70ede146d4aaee4eb76eea0789
#
_cell.length_a   1.000
_cell.length_b   1.000
_cell.length_c   1.000
_cell.angle_alpha   90.00
_cell.angle_beta   90.00
_cell.angle_gamma   90.00
#
_symmetry.space_group_name_H-M   'P 1'
#
loop_
_entity.id
_entity.type
_entity.pdbx_description
1 polymer ?
#
loop_
_entity_poly.entity_id
_entity_poly.type
_entity_poly.pdbx_seq_one_letter_code
_entity_poly.pdbx_strand_id
1 'polypeptide(L)'
;MRKSHCQALFAVLILLAGLTLSAADVRLFVPEKIYAVPGIEMNVYFNNIVTVINAANYVFDVDCPKGRNDLKRWRFTPKKEDVGTWKWKVRVISDAGVVAQGESELVVVPEDAGKGRSLSLLIVGASQTGAGHYPNRVAELMKRDGNPKFTSIGTRGKGPGKHEGYGGWRWDSFLTRWGFSGNSKNDGQHPDRPVGFNSPFLFPGPDGKGVFDLKKYFELNNGGKAPDAVSFQLGLNDFFSATDETIGDVTKRSLANMEKLIGEFRKLEPAPEIFIFQHIPGACQDAFGRNYACGQTGWQYRKNLDHYNRALLKKSKELKFNIVPVYINIDTENNFPVRNEAVNEGNPAKIRRQSNGVHPAQPGYYQMGDTLYCRLKAWLAESGPKAK
;
A
#
# COMPACT_ATOMS: atom_id res chain seq x y z
N MET A 1 50.22 70.19 -34.07
CA MET A 1 50.09 68.73 -33.91
C MET A 1 49.38 68.44 -32.58
N ARG A 2 48.08 68.14 -32.61
CA ARG A 2 47.30 67.79 -31.41
C ARG A 2 46.87 66.34 -31.60
N LYS A 3 47.31 65.42 -30.74
CA LYS A 3 46.85 64.04 -30.67
C LYS A 3 45.55 63.99 -29.80
N SER A 4 44.48 63.64 -30.41
CA SER A 4 43.24 63.36 -29.72
C SER A 4 43.21 61.89 -29.18
N HIS A 5 43.00 61.74 -27.88
CA HIS A 5 42.86 60.43 -27.26
C HIS A 5 41.37 60.12 -27.24
N CYS A 6 40.95 59.09 -27.99
CA CYS A 6 39.66 58.53 -27.95
C CYS A 6 39.59 57.51 -26.81
N GLN A 7 38.89 57.81 -25.73
CA GLN A 7 38.57 56.86 -24.65
C GLN A 7 37.33 56.09 -25.04
N ALA A 8 37.48 54.79 -25.30
CA ALA A 8 36.37 53.88 -25.50
C ALA A 8 35.89 53.42 -24.12
N LEU A 9 34.68 53.84 -23.76
CA LEU A 9 33.92 53.31 -22.61
C LEU A 9 33.38 51.94 -22.98
N PHE A 10 33.90 50.87 -22.36
CA PHE A 10 33.31 49.54 -22.39
C PHE A 10 32.22 49.47 -21.31
N ALA A 11 30.98 49.52 -21.72
CA ALA A 11 29.81 49.23 -20.85
C ALA A 11 29.64 47.70 -20.77
N VAL A 12 30.00 47.12 -19.63
CA VAL A 12 29.70 45.70 -19.32
C VAL A 12 28.26 45.61 -18.87
N LEU A 13 27.37 45.17 -19.76
CA LEU A 13 25.99 44.80 -19.44
C LEU A 13 26.05 43.44 -18.74
N ILE A 14 25.92 43.41 -17.41
CA ILE A 14 25.67 42.18 -16.64
C ILE A 14 24.20 41.83 -16.83
N LEU A 15 23.93 40.90 -17.73
CA LEU A 15 22.61 40.25 -17.79
C LEU A 15 22.46 39.34 -16.54
N LEU A 16 21.81 39.87 -15.51
CA LEU A 16 21.24 39.04 -14.43
C LEU A 16 20.07 38.24 -15.03
N ALA A 17 20.39 37.09 -15.61
CA ALA A 17 19.40 36.05 -15.85
C ALA A 17 18.91 35.62 -14.47
N GLY A 18 17.78 36.15 -14.05
CA GLY A 18 17.07 35.69 -12.87
C GLY A 18 16.72 34.20 -13.08
N LEU A 19 17.54 33.31 -12.52
CA LEU A 19 17.15 31.93 -12.29
C LEU A 19 15.94 32.00 -11.36
N THR A 20 14.74 32.03 -11.91
CA THR A 20 13.56 31.66 -11.15
C THR A 20 13.76 30.19 -10.78
N LEU A 21 14.29 29.93 -9.59
CA LEU A 21 14.14 28.62 -8.97
C LEU A 21 12.63 28.35 -8.94
N SER A 22 12.17 27.55 -9.88
CA SER A 22 10.84 26.96 -9.77
C SER A 22 10.81 26.26 -8.43
N ALA A 23 9.98 26.74 -7.51
CA ALA A 23 9.73 26.05 -6.26
C ALA A 23 9.38 24.61 -6.63
N ALA A 24 10.15 23.64 -6.10
CA ALA A 24 9.93 22.24 -6.41
C ALA A 24 8.45 21.93 -6.16
N ASP A 25 7.76 21.46 -7.20
CA ASP A 25 6.31 21.27 -7.17
C ASP A 25 6.00 20.16 -6.14
N VAL A 26 5.49 20.54 -4.99
CA VAL A 26 5.18 19.62 -3.88
C VAL A 26 3.96 18.81 -4.28
N ARG A 27 4.19 17.56 -4.70
CA ARG A 27 3.10 16.66 -5.05
C ARG A 27 2.50 16.04 -3.79
N LEU A 28 1.40 16.62 -3.35
CA LEU A 28 0.61 16.09 -2.22
C LEU A 28 -0.36 15.01 -2.72
N PHE A 29 -0.47 13.91 -1.98
CA PHE A 29 -1.39 12.83 -2.25
C PHE A 29 -2.02 12.35 -0.93
N VAL A 30 -3.28 12.70 -0.72
CA VAL A 30 -4.10 12.27 0.41
C VAL A 30 -5.27 11.42 -0.09
N PRO A 31 -5.74 10.41 0.66
CA PRO A 31 -6.91 9.64 0.27
C PRO A 31 -8.18 10.51 0.39
N GLU A 32 -9.22 10.18 -0.36
CA GLU A 32 -10.52 10.85 -0.23
C GLU A 32 -11.14 10.63 1.16
N LYS A 33 -10.91 9.42 1.74
CA LYS A 33 -11.40 9.05 3.06
C LYS A 33 -10.31 8.38 3.90
N ILE A 34 -10.27 8.73 5.16
CA ILE A 34 -9.48 8.09 6.21
C ILE A 34 -10.45 7.33 7.09
N TYR A 35 -10.34 6.00 7.12
CA TYR A 35 -11.25 5.17 7.90
C TYR A 35 -10.64 4.83 9.27
N ALA A 36 -11.45 4.93 10.32
CA ALA A 36 -11.03 4.63 11.67
C ALA A 36 -12.14 3.87 12.44
N VAL A 37 -11.73 3.11 13.44
CA VAL A 37 -12.63 2.32 14.31
C VAL A 37 -12.21 2.55 15.75
N PRO A 38 -13.14 2.69 16.73
CA PRO A 38 -12.82 2.86 18.14
C PRO A 38 -11.79 1.85 18.65
N GLY A 39 -10.78 2.36 19.36
CA GLY A 39 -9.68 1.56 19.92
C GLY A 39 -8.61 1.08 18.93
N ILE A 40 -8.65 1.54 17.66
CA ILE A 40 -7.58 1.30 16.67
C ILE A 40 -6.90 2.63 16.34
N GLU A 41 -5.60 2.72 16.59
CA GLU A 41 -4.83 3.92 16.24
C GLU A 41 -4.72 4.06 14.71
N MET A 42 -5.09 5.22 14.20
CA MET A 42 -4.92 5.65 12.82
C MET A 42 -3.90 6.79 12.75
N ASN A 43 -3.02 6.73 11.78
CA ASN A 43 -2.01 7.75 11.54
C ASN A 43 -2.07 8.25 10.09
N VAL A 44 -1.65 9.49 9.89
CA VAL A 44 -1.25 10.03 8.59
C VAL A 44 0.19 10.52 8.74
N TYR A 45 1.14 9.71 8.28
CA TYR A 45 2.56 10.09 8.28
C TYR A 45 2.83 11.07 7.14
N PHE A 46 3.34 12.26 7.47
CA PHE A 46 3.46 13.36 6.52
C PHE A 46 4.42 13.09 5.38
N ASN A 47 5.53 12.40 5.65
CA ASN A 47 6.45 11.97 4.59
C ASN A 47 5.82 10.99 3.60
N ASN A 48 4.73 10.32 3.93
CA ASN A 48 4.06 9.35 3.06
C ASN A 48 3.06 9.99 2.10
N ILE A 49 2.58 11.18 2.43
CA ILE A 49 1.57 11.90 1.64
C ILE A 49 2.16 12.96 0.70
N VAL A 50 3.47 13.19 0.73
CA VAL A 50 4.16 14.11 -0.19
C VAL A 50 5.25 13.40 -0.97
N THR A 51 5.43 13.78 -2.23
CA THR A 51 6.54 13.31 -3.06
C THR A 51 7.58 14.42 -3.18
N VAL A 52 8.49 14.44 -2.21
CA VAL A 52 9.64 15.35 -2.11
C VAL A 52 10.86 14.57 -1.64
N ILE A 53 12.06 15.07 -1.87
CA ILE A 53 13.30 14.41 -1.45
C ILE A 53 13.37 14.34 0.09
N ASN A 54 13.06 15.44 0.76
CA ASN A 54 13.08 15.52 2.22
C ASN A 54 11.84 16.26 2.75
N ALA A 55 10.92 15.50 3.35
CA ALA A 55 9.71 16.06 3.95
C ALA A 55 9.98 16.94 5.19
N ALA A 56 11.16 16.78 5.83
CA ALA A 56 11.54 17.59 6.99
C ALA A 56 11.83 19.07 6.65
N ASN A 57 11.91 19.41 5.37
CA ASN A 57 12.02 20.81 4.92
C ASN A 57 10.67 21.55 4.93
N TYR A 58 9.60 20.89 5.34
CA TYR A 58 8.25 21.45 5.33
C TYR A 58 7.58 21.30 6.70
N VAL A 59 6.73 22.27 7.01
CA VAL A 59 5.80 22.16 8.14
C VAL A 59 4.47 21.63 7.64
N PHE A 60 3.91 20.67 8.37
CA PHE A 60 2.60 20.11 8.09
C PHE A 60 1.63 20.56 9.17
N ASP A 61 0.59 21.25 8.76
CA ASP A 61 -0.44 21.77 9.64
C ASP A 61 -1.77 21.09 9.31
N VAL A 62 -2.32 20.36 10.27
CA VAL A 62 -3.57 19.62 10.11
C VAL A 62 -4.68 20.29 10.88
N ASP A 63 -5.72 20.72 10.15
CA ASP A 63 -6.99 21.18 10.69
C ASP A 63 -7.99 20.01 10.72
N CYS A 64 -8.20 19.46 11.92
CA CYS A 64 -9.17 18.40 12.17
C CYS A 64 -9.59 18.50 13.65
N PRO A 65 -10.91 18.45 13.97
CA PRO A 65 -11.38 18.51 15.35
C PRO A 65 -11.07 17.24 16.15
N LYS A 66 -10.50 16.23 15.50
CA LYS A 66 -10.12 14.94 16.09
C LYS A 66 -8.64 14.68 15.92
N GLY A 67 -8.09 13.88 16.85
CA GLY A 67 -6.69 13.49 16.81
C GLY A 67 -5.74 14.60 17.25
N ARG A 68 -4.46 14.38 16.97
CA ARG A 68 -3.37 15.26 17.36
C ARG A 68 -2.33 15.38 16.26
N ASN A 69 -1.91 16.60 15.96
CA ASN A 69 -0.81 16.88 15.04
C ASN A 69 0.51 16.79 15.81
N ASP A 70 1.29 15.72 15.54
CA ASP A 70 2.67 15.57 15.98
C ASP A 70 3.61 16.10 14.88
N LEU A 71 4.92 16.22 15.13
CA LEU A 71 5.87 16.77 14.16
C LEU A 71 5.91 16.00 12.82
N LYS A 72 5.79 14.68 12.87
CA LYS A 72 5.95 13.80 11.69
C LYS A 72 4.67 13.14 11.21
N ARG A 73 3.59 13.29 11.99
CA ARG A 73 2.30 12.65 11.70
C ARG A 73 1.14 13.35 12.38
N TRP A 74 -0.03 13.21 11.82
CA TRP A 74 -1.28 13.31 12.56
C TRP A 74 -1.65 11.91 13.06
N ARG A 75 -2.09 11.80 14.33
CA ARG A 75 -2.53 10.52 14.89
C ARG A 75 -3.82 10.64 15.67
N PHE A 76 -4.60 9.56 15.67
CA PHE A 76 -5.88 9.49 16.32
C PHE A 76 -6.22 8.07 16.74
N THR A 77 -6.61 7.89 17.99
CA THR A 77 -7.23 6.65 18.48
C THR A 77 -8.66 6.98 18.86
N PRO A 78 -9.64 6.72 17.98
CA PRO A 78 -11.02 7.10 18.23
C PRO A 78 -11.62 6.34 19.41
N LYS A 79 -12.58 6.98 20.05
CA LYS A 79 -13.47 6.39 21.04
C LYS A 79 -14.87 6.21 20.44
N LYS A 80 -15.79 5.58 21.18
CA LYS A 80 -17.18 5.34 20.73
C LYS A 80 -17.93 6.62 20.40
N GLU A 81 -17.72 7.68 21.19
CA GLU A 81 -18.30 9.01 21.00
C GLU A 81 -17.76 9.76 19.77
N ASP A 82 -16.70 9.27 19.13
CA ASP A 82 -16.13 9.87 17.93
C ASP A 82 -16.75 9.33 16.63
N VAL A 83 -17.67 8.37 16.72
CA VAL A 83 -18.35 7.81 15.52
C VAL A 83 -19.04 8.92 14.74
N GLY A 84 -18.76 8.98 13.43
CA GLY A 84 -19.25 10.03 12.54
C GLY A 84 -18.25 10.38 11.45
N THR A 85 -18.53 11.43 10.72
CA THR A 85 -17.67 11.96 9.64
C THR A 85 -17.16 13.34 10.01
N TRP A 86 -15.86 13.53 9.88
CA TRP A 86 -15.16 14.75 10.26
C TRP A 86 -14.31 15.25 9.11
N LYS A 87 -14.25 16.56 8.93
CA LYS A 87 -13.34 17.17 7.96
C LYS A 87 -11.90 17.03 8.45
N TRP A 88 -11.01 16.59 7.57
CA TRP A 88 -9.57 16.56 7.77
C TRP A 88 -8.89 17.31 6.65
N LYS A 89 -8.10 18.33 6.98
CA LYS A 89 -7.40 19.18 6.02
C LYS A 89 -5.93 19.28 6.41
N VAL A 90 -5.03 19.20 5.43
CA VAL A 90 -3.59 19.41 5.63
C VAL A 90 -3.09 20.54 4.77
N ARG A 91 -2.23 21.39 5.33
CA ARG A 91 -1.43 22.39 4.65
C ARG A 91 0.04 22.00 4.72
N VAL A 92 0.74 22.12 3.61
CA VAL A 92 2.20 21.93 3.52
C VAL A 92 2.81 23.32 3.36
N ILE A 93 3.66 23.70 4.30
CA ILE A 93 4.18 25.06 4.44
C ILE A 93 5.70 25.02 4.29
N SER A 94 6.24 25.89 3.45
CA SER A 94 7.67 26.19 3.32
C SER A 94 7.95 27.63 3.74
N ASP A 95 9.19 28.07 3.64
CA ASP A 95 9.57 29.48 3.87
C ASP A 95 8.80 30.45 2.95
N ALA A 96 8.32 29.99 1.79
CA ALA A 96 7.50 30.78 0.86
C ALA A 96 6.01 30.80 1.23
N GLY A 97 5.60 30.16 2.33
CA GLY A 97 4.20 30.00 2.75
C GLY A 97 3.60 28.65 2.38
N VAL A 98 2.26 28.58 2.22
CA VAL A 98 1.56 27.34 1.88
C VAL A 98 1.85 26.96 0.42
N VAL A 99 2.52 25.83 0.22
CA VAL A 99 2.93 25.33 -1.12
C VAL A 99 2.04 24.18 -1.63
N ALA A 100 1.30 23.50 -0.75
CA ALA A 100 0.28 22.53 -1.12
C ALA A 100 -0.77 22.39 -0.02
N GLN A 101 -1.99 21.96 -0.40
CA GLN A 101 -3.04 21.63 0.55
C GLN A 101 -3.89 20.47 0.03
N GLY A 102 -4.50 19.73 0.94
CA GLY A 102 -5.37 18.61 0.62
C GLY A 102 -6.43 18.41 1.70
N GLU A 103 -7.50 17.74 1.33
CA GLU A 103 -8.63 17.45 2.21
C GLU A 103 -9.00 15.97 2.11
N SER A 104 -9.49 15.42 3.23
CA SER A 104 -10.04 14.07 3.36
C SER A 104 -11.26 14.11 4.27
N GLU A 105 -12.10 13.11 4.16
CA GLU A 105 -13.10 12.82 5.19
C GLU A 105 -12.51 11.79 6.18
N LEU A 106 -12.43 12.13 7.45
CA LEU A 106 -12.18 11.16 8.51
C LEU A 106 -13.50 10.48 8.88
N VAL A 107 -13.63 9.21 8.54
CA VAL A 107 -14.85 8.41 8.77
C VAL A 107 -14.58 7.44 9.92
N VAL A 108 -15.16 7.73 11.08
CA VAL A 108 -15.11 6.85 12.25
C VAL A 108 -16.37 6.00 12.25
N VAL A 109 -16.21 4.69 12.03
CA VAL A 109 -17.33 3.75 11.98
C VAL A 109 -17.51 3.01 13.30
N PRO A 110 -18.74 2.57 13.64
CA PRO A 110 -18.99 1.84 14.85
C PRO A 110 -18.16 0.54 14.95
N GLU A 111 -17.69 0.22 16.14
CA GLU A 111 -16.94 -1.02 16.41
C GLU A 111 -17.80 -2.27 16.18
N ASP A 112 -19.12 -2.17 16.27
CA ASP A 112 -20.06 -3.25 16.06
C ASP A 112 -20.65 -3.32 14.64
N ALA A 113 -20.11 -2.53 13.69
CA ALA A 113 -20.46 -2.66 12.28
C ALA A 113 -20.25 -4.10 11.78
N GLY A 114 -21.32 -4.72 11.27
CA GLY A 114 -21.33 -6.12 10.84
C GLY A 114 -21.67 -7.14 11.92
N LYS A 115 -21.98 -6.72 13.15
CA LYS A 115 -22.44 -7.60 14.23
C LYS A 115 -23.64 -8.47 13.77
N GLY A 116 -23.62 -9.75 14.10
CA GLY A 116 -24.66 -10.71 13.71
C GLY A 116 -24.59 -11.19 12.26
N ARG A 117 -23.66 -10.66 11.45
CA ARG A 117 -23.40 -11.12 10.07
C ARG A 117 -22.28 -12.16 10.03
N SER A 118 -22.10 -12.81 8.88
CA SER A 118 -20.90 -13.58 8.55
C SER A 118 -20.08 -12.80 7.53
N LEU A 119 -18.76 -12.94 7.59
CA LEU A 119 -17.82 -12.39 6.63
C LEU A 119 -16.74 -13.41 6.31
N SER A 120 -16.69 -13.82 5.06
CA SER A 120 -15.60 -14.63 4.50
C SER A 120 -14.69 -13.75 3.65
N LEU A 121 -13.37 -13.77 3.93
CA LEU A 121 -12.37 -12.94 3.27
C LEU A 121 -11.26 -13.81 2.68
N LEU A 122 -11.00 -13.63 1.40
CA LEU A 122 -9.79 -14.12 0.73
C LEU A 122 -8.77 -12.97 0.62
N ILE A 123 -7.55 -13.18 1.11
CA ILE A 123 -6.45 -12.23 1.00
C ILE A 123 -5.44 -12.76 -0.02
N VAL A 124 -5.26 -12.03 -1.12
CA VAL A 124 -4.35 -12.37 -2.23
C VAL A 124 -3.23 -11.35 -2.30
N GLY A 125 -1.98 -11.79 -2.47
CA GLY A 125 -0.89 -10.83 -2.57
C GLY A 125 0.49 -11.41 -2.83
N ALA A 126 1.48 -10.55 -2.72
CA ALA A 126 2.88 -10.90 -2.93
C ALA A 126 3.59 -11.23 -1.59
N SER A 127 4.90 -10.90 -1.49
CA SER A 127 5.73 -11.21 -0.32
C SER A 127 5.22 -10.57 0.98
N GLN A 128 4.68 -9.36 0.92
CA GLN A 128 4.14 -8.68 2.09
C GLN A 128 2.91 -9.42 2.66
N THR A 129 2.09 -10.02 1.81
CA THR A 129 1.02 -10.94 2.22
C THR A 129 1.59 -12.28 2.69
N GLY A 130 2.57 -12.82 1.95
CA GLY A 130 3.23 -14.08 2.28
C GLY A 130 3.92 -14.10 3.64
N ALA A 131 4.31 -12.94 4.18
CA ALA A 131 4.81 -12.81 5.55
C ALA A 131 3.76 -13.19 6.63
N GLY A 132 2.47 -13.17 6.29
CA GLY A 132 1.37 -13.61 7.15
C GLY A 132 1.00 -12.67 8.29
N HIS A 133 1.80 -11.62 8.56
CA HIS A 133 1.60 -10.77 9.73
C HIS A 133 0.31 -9.93 9.66
N TYR A 134 0.06 -9.22 8.55
CA TYR A 134 -1.15 -8.41 8.43
C TYR A 134 -2.43 -9.26 8.24
N PRO A 135 -2.42 -10.41 7.52
CA PRO A 135 -3.56 -11.31 7.51
C PRO A 135 -3.94 -11.82 8.90
N ASN A 136 -2.93 -12.21 9.72
CA ASN A 136 -3.15 -12.59 11.10
C ASN A 136 -3.71 -11.43 11.94
N ARG A 137 -3.18 -10.22 11.77
CA ARG A 137 -3.68 -9.03 12.48
C ARG A 137 -5.16 -8.76 12.18
N VAL A 138 -5.57 -8.85 10.92
CA VAL A 138 -7.00 -8.72 10.54
C VAL A 138 -7.85 -9.79 11.23
N ALA A 139 -7.42 -11.05 11.17
CA ALA A 139 -8.15 -12.16 11.79
C ALA A 139 -8.23 -12.03 13.32
N GLU A 140 -7.18 -11.52 13.96
CA GLU A 140 -7.17 -11.22 15.42
C GLU A 140 -8.14 -10.09 15.77
N LEU A 141 -8.16 -9.02 14.98
CA LEU A 141 -9.10 -7.91 15.19
C LEU A 141 -10.53 -8.35 14.99
N MET A 142 -10.80 -9.22 14.00
CA MET A 142 -12.13 -9.76 13.73
C MET A 142 -12.67 -10.70 14.84
N LYS A 143 -11.84 -11.13 15.80
CA LYS A 143 -12.28 -11.86 16.99
C LYS A 143 -12.85 -10.97 18.10
N ARG A 144 -12.65 -9.64 18.02
CA ARG A 144 -13.21 -8.73 19.02
C ARG A 144 -14.73 -8.75 18.99
N ASP A 145 -15.34 -8.49 20.14
CA ASP A 145 -16.80 -8.38 20.23
C ASP A 145 -17.33 -7.32 19.26
N GLY A 146 -18.54 -7.52 18.76
CA GLY A 146 -19.14 -6.61 17.80
C GLY A 146 -18.74 -6.83 16.33
N ASN A 147 -17.85 -7.79 16.05
CA ASN A 147 -17.50 -8.15 14.69
C ASN A 147 -18.43 -9.22 14.10
N PRO A 148 -18.46 -9.39 12.76
CA PRO A 148 -19.13 -10.52 12.13
C PRO A 148 -18.43 -11.83 12.49
N LYS A 149 -19.13 -12.96 12.32
CA LYS A 149 -18.49 -14.29 12.33
C LYS A 149 -17.52 -14.35 11.15
N PHE A 150 -16.24 -14.31 11.45
CA PHE A 150 -15.19 -14.17 10.45
C PHE A 150 -14.61 -15.52 9.99
N THR A 151 -14.46 -15.67 8.68
CA THR A 151 -13.76 -16.81 8.04
C THR A 151 -12.66 -16.26 7.13
N SER A 152 -11.42 -16.65 7.39
CA SER A 152 -10.29 -16.36 6.52
C SER A 152 -10.06 -17.53 5.56
N ILE A 153 -10.04 -17.23 4.26
CA ILE A 153 -9.89 -18.24 3.19
C ILE A 153 -8.44 -18.19 2.66
N GLY A 154 -7.87 -19.34 2.36
CA GLY A 154 -6.54 -19.44 1.76
C GLY A 154 -5.85 -20.75 2.07
N THR A 155 -4.87 -21.11 1.25
CA THR A 155 -4.07 -22.34 1.40
C THR A 155 -2.79 -22.11 2.19
N ARG A 156 -2.44 -20.85 2.46
CA ARG A 156 -1.21 -20.44 3.13
C ARG A 156 -1.51 -19.74 4.46
N GLY A 157 -0.47 -19.61 5.29
CA GLY A 157 -0.55 -18.94 6.60
C GLY A 157 -0.58 -19.95 7.75
N LYS A 158 0.33 -19.75 8.74
CA LYS A 158 0.42 -20.58 9.95
C LYS A 158 -0.55 -20.18 11.05
N GLY A 159 -1.07 -18.94 11.00
CA GLY A 159 -1.98 -18.38 12.00
C GLY A 159 -3.44 -18.38 11.56
N PRO A 160 -4.29 -17.60 12.25
CA PRO A 160 -5.71 -17.50 11.94
C PRO A 160 -6.02 -16.77 10.64
N GLY A 161 -5.08 -15.97 10.13
CA GLY A 161 -5.22 -15.22 8.87
C GLY A 161 -4.71 -16.02 7.69
N LYS A 162 -5.58 -16.87 7.10
CA LYS A 162 -5.24 -17.58 5.86
C LYS A 162 -5.15 -16.59 4.68
N HIS A 163 -4.35 -16.95 3.67
CA HIS A 163 -4.10 -16.07 2.52
C HIS A 163 -3.52 -16.82 1.33
N GLU A 164 -3.48 -16.16 0.16
CA GLU A 164 -2.73 -16.56 -1.03
C GLU A 164 -1.62 -15.53 -1.30
N GLY A 165 -0.57 -15.56 -0.47
CA GLY A 165 0.57 -14.64 -0.57
C GLY A 165 1.82 -15.33 -1.07
N TYR A 166 2.44 -14.82 -2.17
CA TYR A 166 3.59 -15.44 -2.83
C TYR A 166 4.69 -14.42 -3.12
N GLY A 167 5.92 -14.71 -2.66
CA GLY A 167 7.06 -13.83 -2.83
C GLY A 167 7.39 -13.54 -4.30
N GLY A 168 7.57 -12.26 -4.65
CA GLY A 168 7.94 -11.84 -6.00
C GLY A 168 6.81 -11.86 -7.04
N TRP A 169 5.58 -12.23 -6.65
CA TRP A 169 4.48 -12.34 -7.59
C TRP A 169 3.92 -10.97 -8.00
N ARG A 170 3.41 -10.95 -9.24
CA ARG A 170 2.74 -9.84 -9.92
C ARG A 170 1.28 -10.18 -10.16
N TRP A 171 0.51 -9.25 -10.71
CA TRP A 171 -0.89 -9.51 -11.05
C TRP A 171 -1.07 -10.67 -12.04
N ASP A 172 -0.22 -10.74 -13.07
CA ASP A 172 -0.26 -11.79 -14.07
C ASP A 172 0.12 -13.17 -13.53
N SER A 173 0.90 -13.22 -12.46
CA SER A 173 1.37 -14.48 -11.89
C SER A 173 0.22 -15.39 -11.46
N PHE A 174 -0.86 -14.80 -10.93
CA PHE A 174 -2.05 -15.57 -10.55
C PHE A 174 -2.84 -16.11 -11.74
N LEU A 175 -2.72 -15.49 -12.90
CA LEU A 175 -3.40 -15.90 -14.13
C LEU A 175 -2.61 -16.92 -14.95
N THR A 176 -1.27 -16.93 -14.83
CA THR A 176 -0.41 -17.60 -15.83
C THR A 176 0.61 -18.57 -15.25
N ARG A 177 0.91 -18.51 -13.96
CA ARG A 177 1.94 -19.39 -13.36
C ARG A 177 1.46 -20.82 -13.25
N TRP A 178 1.93 -21.65 -14.19
CA TRP A 178 1.64 -23.07 -14.28
C TRP A 178 2.86 -23.87 -14.76
N GLY A 179 3.03 -25.11 -14.24
CA GLY A 179 4.13 -26.00 -14.66
C GLY A 179 5.51 -25.62 -14.09
N PHE A 180 5.59 -24.69 -13.15
CA PHE A 180 6.84 -24.32 -12.50
C PHE A 180 7.19 -25.36 -11.42
N SER A 181 8.19 -26.21 -11.69
CA SER A 181 8.83 -27.05 -10.68
C SER A 181 9.79 -26.18 -9.86
N GLY A 182 9.40 -25.79 -8.67
CA GLY A 182 10.24 -25.06 -7.73
C GLY A 182 10.29 -25.78 -6.38
N ASN A 183 11.44 -25.80 -5.71
CA ASN A 183 11.63 -26.34 -4.36
C ASN A 183 10.95 -25.47 -3.29
N SER A 184 9.66 -25.26 -3.38
CA SER A 184 8.92 -24.58 -2.34
C SER A 184 8.36 -25.58 -1.34
N LYS A 185 9.01 -25.68 -0.20
CA LYS A 185 8.53 -26.46 0.95
C LYS A 185 7.19 -25.97 1.54
N ASN A 186 6.56 -24.97 0.94
CA ASN A 186 5.39 -24.29 1.47
C ASN A 186 4.23 -24.15 0.49
N ASP A 187 4.22 -24.88 -0.61
CA ASP A 187 3.01 -24.97 -1.44
C ASP A 187 1.95 -25.70 -0.64
N GLY A 188 0.82 -25.03 -0.40
CA GLY A 188 -0.32 -25.68 0.16
C GLY A 188 -0.55 -26.95 -0.66
N GLN A 189 -0.26 -28.12 -0.06
CA GLN A 189 -0.37 -29.40 -0.73
C GLN A 189 -1.84 -29.65 -1.05
N HIS A 190 -2.20 -29.38 -2.28
CA HIS A 190 -3.47 -29.84 -2.81
C HIS A 190 -3.18 -31.11 -3.61
N PRO A 191 -3.88 -32.24 -3.38
CA PRO A 191 -3.61 -33.50 -4.06
C PRO A 191 -3.69 -33.40 -5.59
N ASP A 192 -4.45 -32.43 -6.10
CA ASP A 192 -4.65 -32.23 -7.54
C ASP A 192 -3.72 -31.16 -8.15
N ARG A 193 -2.72 -30.67 -7.43
CA ARG A 193 -1.78 -29.67 -7.95
C ARG A 193 -0.41 -30.28 -8.19
N PRO A 194 0.22 -29.99 -9.35
CA PRO A 194 1.63 -30.26 -9.52
C PRO A 194 2.46 -29.56 -8.44
N VAL A 195 3.46 -30.23 -7.91
CA VAL A 195 4.40 -29.67 -6.94
C VAL A 195 5.11 -28.48 -7.59
N GLY A 196 5.08 -27.30 -6.94
CA GLY A 196 5.78 -26.10 -7.40
C GLY A 196 5.04 -24.80 -7.10
N PHE A 197 5.63 -23.65 -7.51
CA PHE A 197 5.01 -22.32 -7.37
C PHE A 197 3.91 -22.07 -8.43
N ASN A 198 2.92 -22.95 -8.50
CA ASN A 198 1.77 -22.76 -9.36
C ASN A 198 0.73 -21.84 -8.72
N SER A 199 0.00 -21.12 -9.57
CA SER A 199 -1.11 -20.30 -9.09
C SER A 199 -2.15 -21.18 -8.35
N PRO A 200 -2.65 -20.74 -7.20
CA PRO A 200 -3.70 -21.45 -6.48
C PRO A 200 -5.02 -21.52 -7.26
N PHE A 201 -5.17 -20.70 -8.28
CA PHE A 201 -6.36 -20.60 -9.11
C PHE A 201 -6.25 -21.35 -10.45
N LEU A 202 -5.11 -21.98 -10.72
CA LEU A 202 -4.89 -22.79 -11.91
C LEU A 202 -4.95 -24.28 -11.55
N PHE A 203 -5.64 -25.05 -12.37
CA PHE A 203 -5.82 -26.50 -12.22
C PHE A 203 -5.45 -27.23 -13.50
N PRO A 204 -5.13 -28.55 -13.47
CA PRO A 204 -4.80 -29.28 -14.67
C PRO A 204 -5.94 -29.30 -15.66
N GLY A 205 -5.69 -28.83 -16.87
CA GLY A 205 -6.59 -29.00 -18.03
C GLY A 205 -6.32 -30.31 -18.77
N PRO A 206 -7.18 -30.67 -19.75
CA PRO A 206 -7.06 -31.92 -20.51
C PRO A 206 -5.74 -32.04 -21.29
N ASP A 207 -5.12 -30.92 -21.68
CA ASP A 207 -3.85 -30.85 -22.40
C ASP A 207 -2.62 -30.66 -21.47
N GLY A 208 -2.81 -30.81 -20.15
CA GLY A 208 -1.78 -30.61 -19.14
C GLY A 208 -1.45 -29.14 -18.86
N LYS A 209 -2.10 -28.18 -19.53
CA LYS A 209 -1.96 -26.76 -19.22
C LYS A 209 -2.83 -26.37 -18.05
N GLY A 210 -2.45 -25.27 -17.38
CA GLY A 210 -3.24 -24.72 -16.29
C GLY A 210 -4.49 -24.01 -16.80
N VAL A 211 -5.65 -24.39 -16.25
CA VAL A 211 -6.93 -23.74 -16.50
C VAL A 211 -7.33 -22.96 -15.25
N PHE A 212 -7.68 -21.68 -15.44
CA PHE A 212 -8.11 -20.82 -14.34
C PHE A 212 -9.52 -21.22 -13.89
N ASP A 213 -9.67 -21.64 -12.63
CA ASP A 213 -10.94 -22.13 -12.07
C ASP A 213 -11.10 -21.73 -10.60
N LEU A 214 -11.80 -20.62 -10.39
CA LEU A 214 -12.15 -20.16 -9.04
C LEU A 214 -13.23 -21.03 -8.39
N LYS A 215 -14.14 -21.65 -9.15
CA LYS A 215 -15.16 -22.52 -8.57
C LYS A 215 -14.50 -23.71 -7.89
N LYS A 216 -13.59 -24.38 -8.60
CA LYS A 216 -12.80 -25.48 -8.05
C LYS A 216 -11.96 -25.03 -6.85
N TYR A 217 -11.34 -23.84 -6.91
CA TYR A 217 -10.60 -23.29 -5.77
C TYR A 217 -11.50 -23.14 -4.52
N PHE A 218 -12.71 -22.62 -4.68
CA PHE A 218 -13.62 -22.43 -3.54
C PHE A 218 -14.31 -23.71 -3.09
N GLU A 219 -14.56 -24.67 -3.98
CA GLU A 219 -14.98 -26.02 -3.59
C GLU A 219 -14.02 -26.62 -2.58
N LEU A 220 -12.73 -26.49 -2.84
CA LEU A 220 -11.66 -27.05 -2.02
C LEU A 220 -11.38 -26.26 -0.73
N ASN A 221 -11.61 -24.94 -0.72
CA ASN A 221 -11.14 -24.06 0.36
C ASN A 221 -12.24 -23.27 1.08
N ASN A 222 -13.49 -23.30 0.59
CA ASN A 222 -14.61 -22.56 1.18
C ASN A 222 -15.97 -23.28 1.02
N GLY A 223 -15.98 -24.60 0.90
CA GLY A 223 -17.20 -25.39 0.77
C GLY A 223 -18.06 -24.99 -0.45
N GLY A 224 -17.44 -24.66 -1.57
CA GLY A 224 -18.09 -24.28 -2.84
C GLY A 224 -18.65 -22.86 -2.86
N LYS A 225 -18.52 -22.08 -1.81
CA LYS A 225 -19.10 -20.72 -1.73
C LYS A 225 -18.09 -19.67 -2.16
N ALA A 226 -18.54 -18.70 -2.97
CA ALA A 226 -17.77 -17.49 -3.22
C ALA A 226 -17.50 -16.73 -1.90
N PRO A 227 -16.36 -16.03 -1.75
CA PRO A 227 -16.11 -15.20 -0.56
C PRO A 227 -17.02 -13.96 -0.56
N ASP A 228 -17.31 -13.40 0.60
CA ASP A 228 -17.99 -12.10 0.68
C ASP A 228 -17.07 -10.95 0.21
N ALA A 229 -15.78 -11.08 0.45
CA ALA A 229 -14.79 -10.08 0.06
C ALA A 229 -13.46 -10.70 -0.37
N VAL A 230 -12.76 -10.02 -1.28
CA VAL A 230 -11.38 -10.34 -1.67
C VAL A 230 -10.53 -9.09 -1.55
N SER A 231 -9.37 -9.19 -0.90
CA SER A 231 -8.40 -8.11 -0.86
C SER A 231 -7.12 -8.46 -1.62
N PHE A 232 -6.59 -7.50 -2.40
CA PHE A 232 -5.39 -7.65 -3.20
C PHE A 232 -4.29 -6.70 -2.76
N GLN A 233 -3.11 -7.26 -2.49
CA GLN A 233 -1.87 -6.53 -2.24
C GLN A 233 -0.85 -6.93 -3.33
N LEU A 234 -1.08 -6.48 -4.57
CA LEU A 234 -0.31 -6.79 -5.78
C LEU A 234 0.01 -5.51 -6.56
N GLY A 235 1.10 -5.52 -7.33
CA GLY A 235 1.55 -4.40 -8.15
C GLY A 235 2.96 -3.93 -7.79
N LEU A 236 3.38 -4.04 -6.53
CA LEU A 236 4.71 -3.61 -6.09
C LEU A 236 5.83 -4.23 -6.93
N ASN A 237 5.77 -5.52 -7.19
CA ASN A 237 6.77 -6.22 -8.00
C ASN A 237 6.69 -5.87 -9.50
N ASP A 238 5.59 -5.28 -9.94
CA ASP A 238 5.46 -4.77 -11.30
C ASP A 238 6.26 -3.49 -11.47
N PHE A 239 6.10 -2.52 -10.58
CA PHE A 239 6.67 -1.16 -10.74
C PHE A 239 7.98 -0.92 -9.98
N PHE A 240 8.43 -1.85 -9.12
CA PHE A 240 9.59 -1.62 -8.24
C PHE A 240 10.84 -1.16 -8.99
N SER A 241 11.17 -1.82 -10.09
CA SER A 241 12.38 -1.52 -10.88
C SER A 241 12.16 -0.50 -12.01
N ALA A 242 10.98 0.15 -12.08
CA ALA A 242 10.71 1.13 -13.12
C ALA A 242 11.56 2.39 -12.95
N THR A 243 11.82 3.06 -14.07
CA THR A 243 12.46 4.37 -14.12
C THR A 243 11.44 5.45 -14.51
N ASP A 244 11.84 6.71 -14.57
CA ASP A 244 10.97 7.81 -15.01
C ASP A 244 10.44 7.58 -16.44
N GLU A 245 11.26 6.95 -17.30
CA GLU A 245 10.90 6.66 -18.69
C GLU A 245 9.94 5.46 -18.80
N THR A 246 10.03 4.49 -17.88
CA THR A 246 9.31 3.22 -18.01
C THR A 246 8.08 3.10 -17.14
N ILE A 247 7.94 3.93 -16.10
CA ILE A 247 6.87 3.81 -15.10
C ILE A 247 5.46 3.90 -15.71
N GLY A 248 5.27 4.71 -16.74
CA GLY A 248 4.00 4.85 -17.44
C GLY A 248 3.53 3.53 -18.07
N ASP A 249 4.38 2.90 -18.87
CA ASP A 249 4.08 1.63 -19.54
C ASP A 249 3.97 0.46 -18.57
N VAL A 250 4.83 0.43 -17.56
CA VAL A 250 4.77 -0.58 -16.50
C VAL A 250 3.44 -0.50 -15.77
N THR A 251 3.01 0.70 -15.38
CA THR A 251 1.73 0.91 -14.70
C THR A 251 0.56 0.48 -15.58
N LYS A 252 0.54 0.86 -16.85
CA LYS A 252 -0.51 0.48 -17.80
C LYS A 252 -0.65 -1.04 -17.91
N ARG A 253 0.46 -1.77 -18.08
CA ARG A 253 0.46 -3.25 -18.13
C ARG A 253 -0.01 -3.88 -16.83
N SER A 254 0.50 -3.38 -15.71
CA SER A 254 0.15 -3.88 -14.39
C SER A 254 -1.34 -3.74 -14.10
N LEU A 255 -1.92 -2.56 -14.37
CA LEU A 255 -3.34 -2.31 -14.19
C LEU A 255 -4.22 -3.11 -15.16
N ALA A 256 -3.76 -3.37 -16.38
CA ALA A 256 -4.48 -4.26 -17.31
C ALA A 256 -4.51 -5.71 -16.80
N ASN A 257 -3.43 -6.20 -16.20
CA ASN A 257 -3.40 -7.54 -15.58
C ASN A 257 -4.24 -7.59 -14.30
N MET A 258 -4.25 -6.51 -13.50
CA MET A 258 -5.17 -6.34 -12.38
C MET A 258 -6.63 -6.47 -12.84
N GLU A 259 -7.02 -5.75 -13.89
CA GLU A 259 -8.38 -5.76 -14.43
C GLU A 259 -8.81 -7.16 -14.88
N LYS A 260 -7.92 -7.91 -15.52
CA LYS A 260 -8.17 -9.31 -15.89
C LYS A 260 -8.42 -10.17 -14.66
N LEU A 261 -7.56 -10.09 -13.63
CA LEU A 261 -7.68 -10.93 -12.45
C LEU A 261 -8.96 -10.61 -11.65
N ILE A 262 -9.25 -9.33 -11.39
CA ILE A 262 -10.48 -8.96 -10.69
C ILE A 262 -11.73 -9.28 -11.50
N GLY A 263 -11.63 -9.24 -12.84
CA GLY A 263 -12.69 -9.65 -13.75
C GLY A 263 -13.09 -11.11 -13.55
N GLU A 264 -12.13 -12.02 -13.30
CA GLU A 264 -12.43 -13.41 -13.01
C GLU A 264 -13.20 -13.57 -11.68
N PHE A 265 -12.80 -12.82 -10.64
CA PHE A 265 -13.54 -12.84 -9.37
C PHE A 265 -14.97 -12.29 -9.48
N ARG A 266 -15.19 -11.32 -10.38
CA ARG A 266 -16.52 -10.73 -10.62
C ARG A 266 -17.49 -11.65 -11.36
N LYS A 267 -17.01 -12.73 -11.96
CA LYS A 267 -17.86 -13.77 -12.59
C LYS A 267 -18.45 -14.74 -11.56
N LEU A 268 -18.00 -14.69 -10.31
CA LEU A 268 -18.57 -15.50 -9.23
C LEU A 268 -19.98 -15.02 -8.85
N GLU A 269 -20.82 -15.94 -8.40
CA GLU A 269 -22.17 -15.64 -7.94
C GLU A 269 -22.37 -16.15 -6.51
N PRO A 270 -22.58 -15.25 -5.53
CA PRO A 270 -22.53 -13.79 -5.67
C PRO A 270 -21.11 -13.28 -5.91
N ALA A 271 -20.98 -12.18 -6.65
CA ALA A 271 -19.69 -11.55 -6.85
C ALA A 271 -19.17 -10.97 -5.52
N PRO A 272 -17.89 -11.21 -5.16
CA PRO A 272 -17.31 -10.66 -3.94
C PRO A 272 -17.06 -9.16 -4.05
N GLU A 273 -17.06 -8.48 -2.91
CA GLU A 273 -16.56 -7.12 -2.82
C GLU A 273 -15.03 -7.10 -2.97
N ILE A 274 -14.51 -6.17 -3.77
CA ILE A 274 -13.08 -6.09 -4.10
C ILE A 274 -12.41 -4.95 -3.33
N PHE A 275 -11.30 -5.27 -2.66
CA PHE A 275 -10.45 -4.32 -1.94
C PHE A 275 -9.04 -4.37 -2.51
N ILE A 276 -8.46 -3.22 -2.87
CA ILE A 276 -7.10 -3.17 -3.41
C ILE A 276 -6.25 -2.20 -2.61
N PHE A 277 -5.11 -2.67 -2.17
CA PHE A 277 -4.16 -1.88 -1.40
C PHE A 277 -3.45 -0.85 -2.30
N GLN A 278 -3.43 0.40 -1.88
CA GLN A 278 -2.37 1.31 -2.30
C GLN A 278 -1.08 0.89 -1.60
N HIS A 279 0.03 0.96 -2.33
CA HIS A 279 1.30 0.43 -1.82
C HIS A 279 1.94 1.37 -0.82
N ILE A 280 2.72 0.78 0.09
CA ILE A 280 3.42 1.49 1.16
C ILE A 280 4.73 2.10 0.65
N PRO A 281 5.14 3.25 1.19
CA PRO A 281 6.49 3.76 1.02
C PRO A 281 7.53 2.78 1.59
N GLY A 282 8.74 2.88 1.09
CA GLY A 282 9.85 2.12 1.62
C GLY A 282 10.41 2.71 2.91
N ALA A 283 11.31 1.96 3.54
CA ALA A 283 12.14 2.42 4.65
C ALA A 283 13.08 3.57 4.25
N CYS A 284 13.83 4.08 5.19
CA CYS A 284 14.85 5.08 4.93
C CYS A 284 15.91 4.60 3.91
N GLN A 285 16.67 5.54 3.35
CA GLN A 285 17.64 5.31 2.27
C GLN A 285 18.69 4.24 2.57
N ASP A 286 19.07 4.05 3.83
CA ASP A 286 20.04 3.02 4.25
C ASP A 286 19.68 1.60 3.81
N ALA A 287 18.41 1.33 3.57
CA ALA A 287 17.89 0.01 3.20
C ALA A 287 17.63 -0.15 1.69
N PHE A 288 18.02 0.83 0.86
CA PHE A 288 17.88 0.82 -0.60
C PHE A 288 19.22 0.78 -1.32
N GLY A 289 19.20 0.82 -2.64
CA GLY A 289 20.35 0.77 -3.50
C GLY A 289 20.80 -0.64 -3.82
N ARG A 290 22.09 -0.89 -3.81
CA ARG A 290 22.66 -2.20 -4.20
C ARG A 290 22.26 -3.36 -3.31
N ASN A 291 21.78 -3.12 -2.09
CA ASN A 291 21.28 -4.16 -1.19
C ASN A 291 20.01 -4.85 -1.71
N TYR A 292 19.32 -4.21 -2.65
CA TYR A 292 18.29 -4.83 -3.46
C TYR A 292 18.85 -4.92 -4.88
N ALA A 293 19.05 -6.08 -5.41
CA ALA A 293 19.64 -6.37 -6.73
C ALA A 293 19.06 -5.59 -7.93
N CYS A 294 18.13 -4.68 -7.69
CA CYS A 294 17.51 -3.80 -8.67
C CYS A 294 18.32 -2.50 -8.93
N GLY A 295 19.36 -2.19 -8.14
CA GLY A 295 20.07 -0.92 -8.18
C GLY A 295 19.23 0.32 -7.88
N GLN A 296 18.03 0.15 -7.32
CA GLN A 296 17.03 1.18 -7.14
C GLN A 296 17.36 2.09 -5.96
N THR A 297 17.08 3.39 -6.09
CA THR A 297 17.14 4.35 -4.99
C THR A 297 15.78 4.46 -4.29
N GLY A 298 15.78 4.83 -3.01
CA GLY A 298 14.55 5.12 -2.28
C GLY A 298 13.74 6.25 -2.92
N TRP A 299 14.43 7.22 -3.56
CA TRP A 299 13.77 8.30 -4.27
C TRP A 299 13.04 7.84 -5.54
N GLN A 300 13.67 7.02 -6.38
CA GLN A 300 13.01 6.49 -7.57
C GLN A 300 11.83 5.60 -7.18
N TYR A 301 12.00 4.74 -6.17
CA TYR A 301 10.90 3.93 -5.65
C TYR A 301 9.72 4.80 -5.20
N ARG A 302 9.99 5.93 -4.50
CA ARG A 302 8.94 6.86 -4.06
C ARG A 302 8.19 7.51 -5.23
N LYS A 303 8.89 7.91 -6.29
CA LYS A 303 8.26 8.44 -7.51
C LYS A 303 7.38 7.40 -8.20
N ASN A 304 7.86 6.17 -8.32
CA ASN A 304 7.12 5.06 -8.90
C ASN A 304 5.85 4.76 -8.08
N LEU A 305 5.98 4.76 -6.76
CA LEU A 305 4.88 4.54 -5.83
C LEU A 305 3.78 5.61 -5.98
N ASP A 306 4.15 6.89 -6.00
CA ASP A 306 3.22 8.01 -6.19
C ASP A 306 2.47 7.87 -7.52
N HIS A 307 3.21 7.59 -8.60
CA HIS A 307 2.63 7.38 -9.93
C HIS A 307 1.62 6.21 -9.93
N TYR A 308 2.02 5.07 -9.39
CA TYR A 308 1.19 3.87 -9.38
C TYR A 308 -0.05 4.03 -8.49
N ASN A 309 0.10 4.58 -7.27
CA ASN A 309 -1.00 4.77 -6.34
C ASN A 309 -2.05 5.76 -6.87
N ARG A 310 -1.62 6.82 -7.58
CA ARG A 310 -2.55 7.76 -8.26
C ARG A 310 -3.29 7.09 -9.42
N ALA A 311 -2.59 6.30 -10.23
CA ALA A 311 -3.21 5.57 -11.32
C ALA A 311 -4.21 4.51 -10.79
N LEU A 312 -3.88 3.84 -9.69
CA LEU A 312 -4.76 2.88 -9.03
C LEU A 312 -6.03 3.58 -8.48
N LEU A 313 -5.89 4.75 -7.87
CA LEU A 313 -7.05 5.56 -7.41
C LEU A 313 -7.96 5.95 -8.57
N LYS A 314 -7.39 6.39 -9.70
CA LYS A 314 -8.18 6.65 -10.91
C LYS A 314 -8.94 5.41 -11.37
N LYS A 315 -8.24 4.27 -11.46
CA LYS A 315 -8.81 3.00 -11.90
C LYS A 315 -9.91 2.48 -10.96
N SER A 316 -9.83 2.79 -9.66
CA SER A 316 -10.86 2.39 -8.69
C SER A 316 -12.21 3.04 -8.97
N LYS A 317 -12.22 4.27 -9.47
CA LYS A 317 -13.45 4.98 -9.87
C LYS A 317 -14.06 4.39 -11.14
N GLU A 318 -13.22 4.00 -12.09
CA GLU A 318 -13.64 3.38 -13.34
C GLU A 318 -14.23 1.97 -13.10
N LEU A 319 -13.52 1.17 -12.33
CA LEU A 319 -13.85 -0.23 -12.09
C LEU A 319 -14.64 -0.49 -10.80
N LYS A 320 -14.92 0.53 -10.00
CA LYS A 320 -15.73 0.43 -8.76
C LYS A 320 -15.22 -0.65 -7.80
N PHE A 321 -13.99 -0.50 -7.32
CA PHE A 321 -13.45 -1.31 -6.23
C PHE A 321 -13.00 -0.42 -5.07
N ASN A 322 -12.87 -1.00 -3.89
CA ASN A 322 -12.51 -0.29 -2.69
C ASN A 322 -10.99 -0.12 -2.57
N ILE A 323 -10.54 1.11 -2.36
CA ILE A 323 -9.16 1.41 -2.02
C ILE A 323 -8.92 1.16 -0.52
N VAL A 324 -7.77 0.55 -0.22
CA VAL A 324 -7.21 0.44 1.13
C VAL A 324 -5.97 1.31 1.20
N PRO A 325 -6.02 2.52 1.78
CA PRO A 325 -4.95 3.51 1.71
C PRO A 325 -3.85 3.24 2.76
N VAL A 326 -3.22 2.07 2.72
CA VAL A 326 -2.23 1.66 3.74
C VAL A 326 -1.01 2.55 3.80
N TYR A 327 -0.70 3.26 2.71
CA TYR A 327 0.48 4.12 2.66
C TYR A 327 0.47 5.22 3.71
N ILE A 328 -0.70 5.76 4.07
CA ILE A 328 -0.77 6.86 5.05
C ILE A 328 -0.38 6.41 6.46
N ASN A 329 -0.68 5.15 6.82
CA ASN A 329 -0.60 4.65 8.20
C ASN A 329 0.71 3.91 8.51
N ILE A 330 1.68 3.86 7.60
CA ILE A 330 2.95 3.14 7.79
C ILE A 330 4.01 4.06 8.39
N ASP A 331 4.58 3.69 9.53
CA ASP A 331 5.78 4.29 10.07
C ASP A 331 7.02 3.76 9.35
N THR A 332 7.51 4.52 8.38
CA THR A 332 8.66 4.14 7.55
C THR A 332 10.00 4.31 8.29
N GLU A 333 9.99 4.99 9.43
CA GLU A 333 11.19 5.25 10.22
C GLU A 333 11.40 4.19 11.31
N ASN A 334 10.33 3.75 11.98
CA ASN A 334 10.45 2.88 13.16
C ASN A 334 9.91 1.46 12.94
N ASN A 335 9.05 1.23 11.93
CA ASN A 335 8.37 -0.04 11.73
C ASN A 335 8.92 -0.86 10.56
N PHE A 336 10.20 -0.66 10.22
CA PHE A 336 10.96 -1.51 9.32
C PHE A 336 12.05 -2.28 10.08
N PRO A 337 12.51 -3.45 9.57
CA PRO A 337 13.54 -4.22 10.22
C PRO A 337 14.82 -3.42 10.41
N VAL A 338 15.43 -3.57 11.57
CA VAL A 338 16.69 -2.92 11.93
C VAL A 338 17.72 -3.93 12.40
N ARG A 339 18.98 -3.59 12.24
CA ARG A 339 20.11 -4.25 12.87
C ARG A 339 20.90 -3.23 13.67
N ASN A 340 21.56 -3.68 14.75
CA ASN A 340 22.51 -2.90 15.50
C ASN A 340 23.90 -3.16 14.90
N GLU A 341 24.55 -2.09 14.45
CA GLU A 341 25.90 -2.19 13.88
C GLU A 341 26.78 -1.04 14.37
N ALA A 342 28.08 -1.17 14.27
CA ALA A 342 28.99 -0.07 14.55
C ALA A 342 28.69 1.13 13.65
N VAL A 343 28.90 2.36 14.15
CA VAL A 343 28.75 3.58 13.35
C VAL A 343 29.64 3.50 12.10
N ASN A 344 30.90 3.13 12.31
CA ASN A 344 31.89 2.81 11.26
C ASN A 344 33.04 2.03 11.89
N GLU A 345 34.06 1.69 11.09
CA GLU A 345 35.22 0.93 11.56
C GLU A 345 36.00 1.63 12.68
N GLY A 346 36.14 2.96 12.63
CA GLY A 346 36.81 3.76 13.68
C GLY A 346 35.93 4.15 14.86
N ASN A 347 34.62 3.86 14.80
CA ASN A 347 33.68 4.15 15.88
C ASN A 347 32.80 2.94 16.21
N PRO A 348 33.15 2.17 17.24
CA PRO A 348 32.41 0.93 17.60
C PRO A 348 31.07 1.16 18.28
N ALA A 349 30.68 2.41 18.59
CA ALA A 349 29.38 2.73 19.16
C ALA A 349 28.27 2.14 18.26
N LYS A 350 27.25 1.53 18.89
CA LYS A 350 26.17 0.85 18.17
C LYS A 350 25.05 1.82 17.80
N ILE A 351 24.62 1.75 16.53
CA ILE A 351 23.45 2.45 16.04
C ILE A 351 22.46 1.46 15.43
N ARG A 352 21.20 1.85 15.46
CA ARG A 352 20.12 1.11 14.78
C ARG A 352 20.05 1.56 13.35
N ARG A 353 20.27 0.62 12.42
CA ARG A 353 20.22 0.88 10.99
C ARG A 353 19.19 -0.04 10.33
N GLN A 354 18.31 0.53 9.49
CA GLN A 354 17.33 -0.26 8.75
C GLN A 354 18.01 -1.23 7.80
N SER A 355 17.47 -2.46 7.74
CA SER A 355 18.08 -3.57 6.99
C SER A 355 17.20 -4.11 5.86
N ASN A 356 15.97 -3.60 5.72
CA ASN A 356 15.06 -3.96 4.64
C ASN A 356 14.24 -2.73 4.21
N GLY A 357 14.32 -2.33 2.94
CA GLY A 357 13.65 -1.15 2.43
C GLY A 357 12.20 -1.38 2.01
N VAL A 358 11.78 -2.64 1.79
CA VAL A 358 10.49 -2.98 1.16
C VAL A 358 9.54 -3.71 2.10
N HIS A 359 10.09 -4.59 2.95
CA HIS A 359 9.29 -5.40 3.85
C HIS A 359 9.30 -4.81 5.25
N PRO A 360 8.15 -4.36 5.77
CA PRO A 360 8.07 -3.86 7.13
C PRO A 360 8.45 -4.91 8.18
N ALA A 361 8.77 -4.47 9.39
CA ALA A 361 8.75 -5.31 10.56
C ALA A 361 7.30 -5.61 10.99
N GLN A 362 7.11 -6.53 11.92
CA GLN A 362 5.78 -6.92 12.39
C GLN A 362 4.89 -5.72 12.78
N PRO A 363 5.36 -4.67 13.49
CA PRO A 363 4.50 -3.52 13.79
C PRO A 363 4.01 -2.76 12.55
N GLY A 364 4.82 -2.66 11.49
CA GLY A 364 4.40 -2.05 10.22
C GLY A 364 3.35 -2.91 9.49
N TYR A 365 3.52 -4.23 9.51
CA TYR A 365 2.47 -5.12 9.01
C TYR A 365 1.17 -5.00 9.82
N TYR A 366 1.25 -4.76 11.11
CA TYR A 366 0.06 -4.53 11.92
C TYR A 366 -0.66 -3.25 11.49
N GLN A 367 0.06 -2.17 11.17
CA GLN A 367 -0.54 -0.96 10.61
C GLN A 367 -1.25 -1.22 9.27
N MET A 368 -0.71 -2.11 8.42
CA MET A 368 -1.41 -2.55 7.19
C MET A 368 -2.70 -3.31 7.53
N GLY A 369 -2.65 -4.22 8.51
CA GLY A 369 -3.81 -4.98 8.97
C GLY A 369 -4.88 -4.09 9.59
N ASP A 370 -4.48 -3.12 10.41
CA ASP A 370 -5.37 -2.14 11.04
C ASP A 370 -6.11 -1.30 9.96
N THR A 371 -5.39 -0.88 8.92
CA THR A 371 -5.98 -0.11 7.82
C THR A 371 -6.99 -0.94 7.02
N LEU A 372 -6.66 -2.20 6.70
CA LEU A 372 -7.61 -3.10 6.03
C LEU A 372 -8.84 -3.37 6.91
N TYR A 373 -8.62 -3.63 8.20
CA TYR A 373 -9.72 -3.84 9.15
C TYR A 373 -10.66 -2.62 9.19
N CYS A 374 -10.14 -1.41 9.34
CA CYS A 374 -10.94 -0.18 9.35
C CYS A 374 -11.74 -0.02 8.05
N ARG A 375 -11.15 -0.34 6.89
CA ARG A 375 -11.85 -0.27 5.59
C ARG A 375 -12.95 -1.33 5.46
N LEU A 376 -12.71 -2.55 5.93
CA LEU A 376 -13.72 -3.61 5.98
C LEU A 376 -14.89 -3.23 6.89
N LYS A 377 -14.61 -2.67 8.07
CA LYS A 377 -15.64 -2.18 9.00
C LYS A 377 -16.49 -1.06 8.37
N ALA A 378 -15.85 -0.15 7.64
CA ALA A 378 -16.57 0.90 6.91
C ALA A 378 -17.51 0.32 5.85
N TRP A 379 -17.04 -0.63 5.05
CA TRP A 379 -17.88 -1.32 4.08
C TRP A 379 -19.05 -2.07 4.75
N LEU A 380 -18.81 -2.73 5.88
CA LEU A 380 -19.86 -3.42 6.63
C LEU A 380 -20.93 -2.44 7.18
N ALA A 381 -20.52 -1.22 7.55
CA ALA A 381 -21.45 -0.17 7.96
C ALA A 381 -22.26 0.38 6.77
N GLU A 382 -21.60 0.62 5.63
CA GLU A 382 -22.20 1.12 4.39
C GLU A 382 -23.20 0.13 3.77
N SER A 383 -22.89 -1.17 3.81
CA SER A 383 -23.71 -2.21 3.17
C SER A 383 -24.97 -2.62 3.94
N GLY A 384 -25.21 -2.06 5.13
CA GLY A 384 -26.39 -2.36 5.94
C GLY A 384 -26.56 -3.85 6.30
N PRO A 385 -27.60 -4.23 7.01
CA PRO A 385 -27.95 -5.64 7.17
C PRO A 385 -28.37 -6.21 5.81
N LYS A 386 -27.69 -7.27 5.33
CA LYS A 386 -28.21 -8.03 4.18
C LYS A 386 -29.62 -8.51 4.56
N ALA A 387 -30.61 -8.13 3.77
CA ALA A 387 -31.95 -8.74 3.91
C ALA A 387 -31.78 -10.26 3.89
N LYS A 388 -32.38 -10.92 4.90
CA LYS A 388 -32.40 -12.38 5.02
C LYS A 388 -33.16 -13.00 3.88
#